data_b481e02c0f52b4a2c7a89b5637366cf0
#
_entry.id   b481e02c0f52b4a2c7a89b5637366cf0
#
_cell.length_a   1.000
_cell.length_b   1.000
_cell.length_c   1.000
_cell.angle_alpha   90.00
_cell.angle_beta   90.00
_cell.angle_gamma   90.00
#
_symmetry.space_group_name_H-M   'P 1'
#
loop_
_entity.id
_entity.type
_entity.pdbx_description
1 polymer ?
#
loop_
_entity_poly.entity_id
_entity_poly.type
_entity_poly.pdbx_seq_one_letter_code
_entity_poly.pdbx_strand_id
1 'polypeptide(L)'
;IALLVASVFVGVAAGTMSMTEVGGTIVDGMGSSLGFIATIIGLGAIFGAMIEHSGGAQSLANGTLKFFGEKRATWAMLVTGFLISIPVFLDVALVILAPILYALARKTGLSVTKFGMPLLVGMVVTHSFVPPTPGPTWVAYEFGVPIGTVILYSVLVGLPTAIIAGIWFGDRMASKVHIDPPELEVEGESNPPSFGMIAGILLLPIVLIVAGSLVEQSVGSGIGE
;
A
#
# COMPACT_ATOMS: atom_id res chain seq x y z
N ILE A 1 22.43 0.55 -10.29
CA ILE A 1 23.57 0.85 -11.18
C ILE A 1 23.20 1.99 -12.14
N ALA A 2 22.09 1.93 -12.91
CA ALA A 2 21.71 2.98 -13.87
C ALA A 2 21.60 4.37 -13.24
N LEU A 3 20.96 4.47 -12.07
CA LEU A 3 20.84 5.74 -11.32
C LEU A 3 22.19 6.29 -10.87
N LEU A 4 23.09 5.42 -10.40
CA LEU A 4 24.45 5.85 -10.02
C LEU A 4 25.24 6.38 -11.23
N VAL A 5 25.16 5.68 -12.36
CA VAL A 5 25.80 6.14 -13.61
C VAL A 5 25.22 7.48 -14.05
N ALA A 6 23.89 7.62 -14.03
CA ALA A 6 23.23 8.87 -14.36
C ALA A 6 23.63 10.02 -13.43
N SER A 7 23.70 9.76 -12.11
CA SER A 7 24.11 10.77 -11.11
C SER A 7 25.54 11.24 -11.34
N VAL A 8 26.47 10.32 -11.60
CA VAL A 8 27.87 10.66 -11.95
C VAL A 8 27.91 11.47 -13.24
N PHE A 9 27.20 11.02 -14.28
CA PHE A 9 27.17 11.72 -15.56
C PHE A 9 26.62 13.14 -15.41
N VAL A 10 25.51 13.33 -14.73
CA VAL A 10 24.90 14.66 -14.53
C VAL A 10 25.82 15.54 -13.69
N GLY A 11 26.39 15.05 -12.59
CA GLY A 11 27.27 15.81 -11.72
C GLY A 11 28.52 16.30 -12.43
N VAL A 12 29.13 15.48 -13.30
CA VAL A 12 30.32 15.83 -14.08
C VAL A 12 29.95 16.69 -15.28
N ALA A 13 28.90 16.33 -16.05
CA ALA A 13 28.49 17.04 -17.26
C ALA A 13 27.96 18.44 -16.97
N ALA A 14 27.35 18.68 -15.81
CA ALA A 14 26.94 20.01 -15.38
C ALA A 14 28.14 20.95 -15.11
N GLY A 15 29.35 20.41 -15.00
CA GLY A 15 30.60 21.18 -14.82
C GLY A 15 30.70 21.92 -13.48
N THR A 16 29.81 21.59 -12.53
CA THR A 16 29.68 22.27 -11.24
C THR A 16 30.38 21.53 -10.10
N MET A 17 30.73 20.24 -10.30
CA MET A 17 31.31 19.37 -9.28
C MET A 17 32.53 18.62 -9.82
N SER A 18 33.53 18.45 -8.96
CA SER A 18 34.63 17.51 -9.19
C SER A 18 34.16 16.07 -8.97
N MET A 19 34.88 15.07 -9.50
CA MET A 19 34.57 13.65 -9.30
C MET A 19 34.50 13.25 -7.82
N THR A 20 35.33 13.87 -6.99
CA THR A 20 35.36 13.62 -5.55
C THR A 20 34.12 14.18 -4.87
N GLU A 21 33.68 15.38 -5.26
CA GLU A 21 32.46 16.00 -4.75
C GLU A 21 31.22 15.22 -5.19
N VAL A 22 31.18 14.76 -6.43
CA VAL A 22 30.09 13.90 -6.93
C VAL A 22 30.01 12.60 -6.10
N GLY A 23 31.16 11.97 -5.80
CA GLY A 23 31.21 10.80 -4.95
C GLY A 23 30.69 11.07 -3.53
N GLY A 24 31.12 12.17 -2.92
CA GLY A 24 30.63 12.62 -1.61
C GLY A 24 29.12 12.86 -1.60
N THR A 25 28.63 13.63 -2.56
CA THR A 25 27.20 13.95 -2.69
C THR A 25 26.32 12.68 -2.87
N ILE A 26 26.81 11.70 -3.64
CA ILE A 26 26.11 10.41 -3.79
C ILE A 26 26.04 9.66 -2.45
N VAL A 27 27.15 9.59 -1.72
CA VAL A 27 27.21 8.90 -0.42
C VAL A 27 26.29 9.57 0.61
N ASP A 28 26.34 10.90 0.69
CA ASP A 28 25.53 11.69 1.63
C ASP A 28 24.03 11.60 1.27
N GLY A 29 23.70 11.72 -0.01
CA GLY A 29 22.33 11.57 -0.49
C GLY A 29 21.77 10.17 -0.27
N MET A 30 22.56 9.14 -0.55
CA MET A 30 22.17 7.75 -0.25
C MET A 30 22.03 7.53 1.27
N GLY A 31 22.95 8.05 2.07
CA GLY A 31 22.92 7.89 3.51
C GLY A 31 21.67 8.50 4.15
N SER A 32 21.33 9.73 3.79
CA SER A 32 20.15 10.43 4.29
C SER A 32 18.85 9.75 3.84
N SER A 33 18.72 9.46 2.56
CA SER A 33 17.53 8.82 2.00
C SER A 33 17.34 7.40 2.54
N LEU A 34 18.39 6.58 2.52
CA LEU A 34 18.31 5.20 3.02
C LEU A 34 18.07 5.14 4.51
N GLY A 35 18.66 6.03 5.31
CA GLY A 35 18.45 6.06 6.76
C GLY A 35 16.97 6.29 7.10
N PHE A 36 16.33 7.24 6.44
CA PHE A 36 14.90 7.52 6.61
C PHE A 36 14.02 6.37 6.09
N ILE A 37 14.25 5.94 4.85
CA ILE A 37 13.44 4.91 4.20
C ILE A 37 13.62 3.55 4.89
N ALA A 38 14.85 3.17 5.27
CA ALA A 38 15.13 1.89 5.93
C ALA A 38 14.39 1.75 7.26
N THR A 39 14.25 2.84 8.02
CA THR A 39 13.48 2.83 9.26
C THR A 39 12.01 2.55 9.00
N ILE A 40 11.40 3.24 8.02
CA ILE A 40 10.00 3.03 7.66
C ILE A 40 9.77 1.61 7.13
N ILE A 41 10.64 1.15 6.22
CA ILE A 41 10.56 -0.21 5.65
C ILE A 41 10.73 -1.26 6.75
N GLY A 42 11.72 -1.10 7.64
CA GLY A 42 12.00 -2.05 8.71
C GLY A 42 10.81 -2.20 9.67
N LEU A 43 10.28 -1.08 10.16
CA LEU A 43 9.11 -1.09 11.04
C LEU A 43 7.87 -1.62 10.32
N GLY A 44 7.65 -1.20 9.06
CA GLY A 44 6.54 -1.68 8.24
C GLY A 44 6.62 -3.19 7.96
N ALA A 45 7.82 -3.72 7.69
CA ALA A 45 8.03 -5.14 7.48
C ALA A 45 7.74 -5.97 8.75
N ILE A 46 8.20 -5.49 9.92
CA ILE A 46 7.88 -6.15 11.21
C ILE A 46 6.37 -6.16 11.45
N PHE A 47 5.72 -5.01 11.27
CA PHE A 47 4.28 -4.89 11.45
C PHE A 47 3.50 -5.75 10.45
N GLY A 48 3.92 -5.74 9.18
CA GLY A 48 3.36 -6.59 8.13
C GLY A 48 3.47 -8.08 8.47
N ALA A 49 4.66 -8.53 8.92
CA ALA A 49 4.88 -9.91 9.34
C ALA A 49 4.01 -10.30 10.54
N MET A 50 3.78 -9.41 11.50
CA MET A 50 2.86 -9.66 12.62
C MET A 50 1.42 -9.88 12.13
N ILE A 51 0.94 -9.06 11.19
CA ILE A 51 -0.40 -9.22 10.60
C ILE A 51 -0.50 -10.52 9.81
N GLU A 52 0.55 -10.88 9.06
CA GLU A 52 0.65 -12.12 8.32
C GLU A 52 0.54 -13.33 9.23
N HIS A 53 1.44 -13.45 10.21
CA HIS A 53 1.50 -14.60 11.13
C HIS A 53 0.27 -14.73 12.03
N SER A 54 -0.40 -13.61 12.33
CA SER A 54 -1.64 -13.63 13.12
C SER A 54 -2.88 -14.08 12.32
N GLY A 55 -2.78 -14.26 11.00
CA GLY A 55 -3.95 -14.48 10.14
C GLY A 55 -4.79 -13.22 9.93
N GLY A 56 -4.23 -12.04 10.25
CA GLY A 56 -4.94 -10.77 10.16
C GLY A 56 -5.38 -10.41 8.73
N ALA A 57 -4.57 -10.75 7.73
CA ALA A 57 -4.90 -10.51 6.34
C ALA A 57 -6.13 -11.32 5.89
N GLN A 58 -6.19 -12.60 6.29
CA GLN A 58 -7.35 -13.47 6.04
C GLN A 58 -8.60 -12.95 6.75
N SER A 59 -8.44 -12.50 8.00
CA SER A 59 -9.54 -11.93 8.78
C SER A 59 -10.10 -10.67 8.11
N LEU A 60 -9.23 -9.79 7.62
CA LEU A 60 -9.63 -8.59 6.90
C LEU A 60 -10.40 -8.94 5.61
N ALA A 61 -9.89 -9.86 4.80
CA ALA A 61 -10.55 -10.29 3.58
C ALA A 61 -11.90 -10.96 3.84
N ASN A 62 -11.96 -11.87 4.82
CA ASN A 62 -13.21 -12.53 5.19
C ASN A 62 -14.24 -11.55 5.78
N GLY A 63 -13.77 -10.57 6.57
CA GLY A 63 -14.63 -9.53 7.13
C GLY A 63 -15.21 -8.61 6.08
N THR A 64 -14.42 -8.16 5.13
CA THR A 64 -14.89 -7.35 4.00
C THR A 64 -15.84 -8.14 3.11
N LEU A 65 -15.56 -9.42 2.81
CA LEU A 65 -16.46 -10.30 2.09
C LEU A 65 -17.81 -10.49 2.82
N LYS A 66 -17.78 -10.63 4.13
CA LYS A 66 -19.00 -10.72 4.95
C LYS A 66 -19.80 -9.41 4.90
N PHE A 67 -19.12 -8.27 4.93
CA PHE A 67 -19.76 -6.95 4.90
C PHE A 67 -20.40 -6.63 3.54
N PHE A 68 -19.68 -6.84 2.44
CA PHE A 68 -20.16 -6.54 1.09
C PHE A 68 -21.08 -7.64 0.51
N GLY A 69 -20.95 -8.86 1.02
CA GLY A 69 -21.62 -10.04 0.50
C GLY A 69 -21.01 -10.56 -0.81
N GLU A 70 -21.35 -11.79 -1.17
CA GLU A 70 -20.79 -12.50 -2.34
C GLU A 70 -21.07 -11.78 -3.67
N LYS A 71 -22.22 -11.15 -3.78
CA LYS A 71 -22.59 -10.40 -5.01
C LYS A 71 -21.70 -9.19 -5.29
N ARG A 72 -21.04 -8.67 -4.25
CA ARG A 72 -20.13 -7.53 -4.32
C ARG A 72 -18.71 -7.89 -3.93
N ALA A 73 -18.31 -9.14 -4.13
CA ALA A 73 -17.00 -9.63 -3.74
C ALA A 73 -15.83 -8.87 -4.42
N THR A 74 -16.03 -8.33 -5.63
CA THR A 74 -15.07 -7.44 -6.29
C THR A 74 -14.79 -6.18 -5.46
N TRP A 75 -15.82 -5.58 -4.87
CA TRP A 75 -15.68 -4.44 -3.96
C TRP A 75 -14.98 -4.82 -2.66
N ALA A 76 -15.32 -6.00 -2.11
CA ALA A 76 -14.66 -6.52 -0.94
C ALA A 76 -13.16 -6.68 -1.17
N MET A 77 -12.76 -7.24 -2.33
CA MET A 77 -11.35 -7.41 -2.69
C MET A 77 -10.64 -6.07 -2.90
N LEU A 78 -11.30 -5.09 -3.54
CA LEU A 78 -10.73 -3.75 -3.68
C LEU A 78 -10.43 -3.11 -2.33
N VAL A 79 -11.40 -3.12 -1.42
CA VAL A 79 -11.26 -2.55 -0.07
C VAL A 79 -10.23 -3.32 0.75
N THR A 80 -10.21 -4.65 0.65
CA THR A 80 -9.19 -5.48 1.32
C THR A 80 -7.79 -5.09 0.84
N GLY A 81 -7.58 -5.02 -0.48
CA GLY A 81 -6.29 -4.62 -1.06
C GLY A 81 -5.88 -3.21 -0.63
N PHE A 82 -6.82 -2.28 -0.63
CA PHE A 82 -6.57 -0.91 -0.20
C PHE A 82 -6.13 -0.84 1.28
N LEU A 83 -6.81 -1.54 2.17
CA LEU A 83 -6.52 -1.51 3.61
C LEU A 83 -5.26 -2.28 3.97
N ILE A 84 -5.07 -3.48 3.42
CA ILE A 84 -3.94 -4.34 3.80
C ILE A 84 -2.59 -3.75 3.35
N SER A 85 -2.56 -3.07 2.21
CA SER A 85 -1.33 -2.47 1.66
C SER A 85 -0.86 -1.20 2.38
N ILE A 86 -1.58 -0.73 3.38
CA ILE A 86 -1.11 0.36 4.22
C ILE A 86 0.17 -0.04 4.98
N PRO A 87 0.17 -1.15 5.76
CA PRO A 87 1.36 -1.59 6.46
C PRO A 87 2.09 -2.76 5.78
N VAL A 88 1.42 -3.52 4.91
CA VAL A 88 1.96 -4.75 4.32
C VAL A 88 2.42 -4.48 2.90
N PHE A 89 3.63 -4.92 2.56
CA PHE A 89 4.10 -4.83 1.18
C PHE A 89 3.22 -5.65 0.23
N LEU A 90 3.04 -5.11 -0.98
CA LEU A 90 2.15 -5.67 -1.99
C LEU A 90 2.43 -7.15 -2.28
N ASP A 91 3.70 -7.51 -2.43
CA ASP A 91 4.13 -8.87 -2.78
C ASP A 91 3.70 -9.87 -1.69
N VAL A 92 3.94 -9.52 -0.43
CA VAL A 92 3.58 -10.34 0.74
C VAL A 92 2.05 -10.45 0.86
N ALA A 93 1.36 -9.31 0.78
CA ALA A 93 -0.10 -9.28 0.87
C ALA A 93 -0.77 -10.11 -0.23
N LEU A 94 -0.22 -10.07 -1.46
CA LEU A 94 -0.74 -10.85 -2.57
C LEU A 94 -0.60 -12.36 -2.34
N VAL A 95 0.56 -12.81 -1.87
CA VAL A 95 0.81 -14.23 -1.58
C VAL A 95 -0.15 -14.74 -0.51
N ILE A 96 -0.34 -13.97 0.57
CA ILE A 96 -1.24 -14.35 1.68
C ILE A 96 -2.70 -14.40 1.24
N LEU A 97 -3.12 -13.49 0.36
CA LEU A 97 -4.52 -13.39 -0.07
C LEU A 97 -4.85 -14.22 -1.30
N ALA A 98 -3.85 -14.76 -2.01
CA ALA A 98 -4.06 -15.61 -3.18
C ALA A 98 -4.98 -16.82 -2.90
N PRO A 99 -4.86 -17.57 -1.78
CA PRO A 99 -5.77 -18.66 -1.48
C PRO A 99 -7.23 -18.21 -1.39
N ILE A 100 -7.50 -17.02 -0.86
CA ILE A 100 -8.86 -16.46 -0.76
C ILE A 100 -9.41 -16.12 -2.15
N LEU A 101 -8.56 -15.54 -3.03
CA LEU A 101 -8.92 -15.28 -4.42
C LEU A 101 -9.32 -16.57 -5.14
N TYR A 102 -8.52 -17.63 -4.98
CA TYR A 102 -8.77 -18.93 -5.60
C TYR A 102 -10.03 -19.60 -5.05
N ALA A 103 -10.24 -19.56 -3.74
CA ALA A 103 -11.45 -20.08 -3.12
C ALA A 103 -12.70 -19.35 -3.62
N LEU A 104 -12.63 -18.02 -3.76
CA LEU A 104 -13.71 -17.19 -4.25
C LEU A 104 -14.01 -17.47 -5.73
N ALA A 105 -12.98 -17.60 -6.57
CA ALA A 105 -13.12 -17.94 -7.98
C ALA A 105 -13.76 -19.32 -8.16
N ARG A 106 -13.32 -20.33 -7.39
CA ARG A 106 -13.92 -21.69 -7.40
C ARG A 106 -15.39 -21.66 -6.97
N LYS A 107 -15.70 -20.98 -5.87
CA LYS A 107 -17.05 -20.92 -5.32
C LYS A 107 -18.05 -20.26 -6.29
N THR A 108 -17.60 -19.24 -7.00
CA THR A 108 -18.44 -18.45 -7.90
C THR A 108 -18.44 -18.94 -9.35
N GLY A 109 -17.48 -19.81 -9.73
CA GLY A 109 -17.24 -20.21 -11.11
C GLY A 109 -16.73 -19.09 -12.01
N LEU A 110 -16.24 -17.99 -11.41
CA LEU A 110 -15.71 -16.84 -12.13
C LEU A 110 -14.19 -16.88 -12.19
N SER A 111 -13.62 -16.16 -13.17
CA SER A 111 -12.18 -16.03 -13.33
C SER A 111 -11.49 -15.46 -12.09
N VAL A 112 -10.30 -15.96 -11.78
CA VAL A 112 -9.42 -15.35 -10.76
C VAL A 112 -9.17 -13.86 -11.03
N THR A 113 -9.07 -13.48 -12.30
CA THR A 113 -8.90 -12.08 -12.74
C THR A 113 -10.02 -11.16 -12.22
N LYS A 114 -11.24 -11.67 -12.11
CA LYS A 114 -12.41 -10.92 -11.62
C LYS A 114 -12.23 -10.37 -10.21
N PHE A 115 -11.54 -11.10 -9.36
CA PHE A 115 -11.29 -10.75 -7.96
C PHE A 115 -9.87 -10.25 -7.75
N GLY A 116 -8.91 -10.79 -8.50
CA GLY A 116 -7.50 -10.43 -8.42
C GLY A 116 -7.22 -9.00 -8.87
N MET A 117 -7.85 -8.55 -9.97
CA MET A 117 -7.64 -7.18 -10.46
C MET A 117 -8.07 -6.11 -9.45
N PRO A 118 -9.28 -6.14 -8.86
CA PRO A 118 -9.65 -5.19 -7.82
C PRO A 118 -8.72 -5.23 -6.61
N LEU A 119 -8.32 -6.43 -6.16
CA LEU A 119 -7.39 -6.59 -5.05
C LEU A 119 -6.04 -5.92 -5.35
N LEU A 120 -5.43 -6.27 -6.50
CA LEU A 120 -4.15 -5.71 -6.93
C LEU A 120 -4.20 -4.20 -7.10
N VAL A 121 -5.26 -3.68 -7.73
CA VAL A 121 -5.42 -2.23 -7.92
C VAL A 121 -5.56 -1.52 -6.58
N GLY A 122 -6.33 -2.06 -5.64
CA GLY A 122 -6.42 -1.53 -4.28
C GLY A 122 -5.05 -1.46 -3.62
N MET A 123 -4.28 -2.54 -3.70
CA MET A 123 -2.92 -2.61 -3.16
C MET A 123 -1.98 -1.59 -3.82
N VAL A 124 -1.94 -1.55 -5.15
CA VAL A 124 -1.04 -0.66 -5.91
C VAL A 124 -1.34 0.80 -5.64
N VAL A 125 -2.63 1.17 -5.63
CA VAL A 125 -3.04 2.56 -5.36
C VAL A 125 -2.62 2.98 -3.96
N THR A 126 -2.87 2.16 -2.95
CA THR A 126 -2.43 2.46 -1.58
C THR A 126 -0.92 2.58 -1.51
N HIS A 127 -0.20 1.62 -2.06
CA HIS A 127 1.26 1.60 -2.00
C HIS A 127 1.91 2.78 -2.72
N SER A 128 1.28 3.27 -3.79
CA SER A 128 1.80 4.38 -4.60
C SER A 128 1.42 5.77 -4.08
N PHE A 129 0.31 5.90 -3.36
CA PHE A 129 -0.22 7.22 -2.99
C PHE A 129 -0.27 7.47 -1.48
N VAL A 130 -0.52 6.42 -0.67
CA VAL A 130 -0.92 6.61 0.74
C VAL A 130 0.25 6.42 1.70
N PRO A 131 0.70 7.46 2.44
CA PRO A 131 1.59 7.24 3.58
C PRO A 131 0.94 6.32 4.64
N PRO A 132 1.72 5.56 5.41
CA PRO A 132 3.17 5.62 5.59
C PRO A 132 4.00 4.76 4.64
N THR A 133 3.51 4.44 3.44
CA THR A 133 4.34 3.74 2.45
C THR A 133 5.58 4.57 2.09
N PRO A 134 6.76 3.93 1.83
CA PRO A 134 8.03 4.64 1.75
C PRO A 134 8.08 5.76 0.70
N GLY A 135 7.57 5.50 -0.50
CA GLY A 135 7.59 6.47 -1.59
C GLY A 135 6.85 7.77 -1.29
N PRO A 136 5.53 7.72 -1.03
CA PRO A 136 4.75 8.91 -0.67
C PRO A 136 5.27 9.63 0.57
N THR A 137 5.77 8.88 1.56
CA THR A 137 6.31 9.48 2.80
C THR A 137 7.61 10.23 2.52
N TRP A 138 8.48 9.68 1.67
CA TRP A 138 9.70 10.36 1.26
C TRP A 138 9.40 11.64 0.47
N VAL A 139 8.47 11.58 -0.47
CA VAL A 139 8.06 12.76 -1.25
C VAL A 139 7.48 13.84 -0.33
N ALA A 140 6.63 13.47 0.63
CA ALA A 140 6.10 14.41 1.62
C ALA A 140 7.22 15.09 2.42
N TYR A 141 8.22 14.32 2.85
CA TYR A 141 9.38 14.83 3.57
C TYR A 141 10.21 15.82 2.74
N GLU A 142 10.54 15.47 1.50
CA GLU A 142 11.33 16.34 0.60
C GLU A 142 10.62 17.67 0.28
N PHE A 143 9.30 17.64 0.13
CA PHE A 143 8.52 18.85 -0.13
C PHE A 143 8.10 19.60 1.14
N GLY A 144 8.44 19.12 2.33
CA GLY A 144 8.06 19.74 3.60
C GLY A 144 6.54 19.77 3.82
N VAL A 145 5.80 18.80 3.25
CA VAL A 145 4.34 18.74 3.39
C VAL A 145 3.97 17.83 4.57
N PRO A 146 3.06 18.27 5.46
CA PRO A 146 2.59 17.43 6.56
C PRO A 146 2.01 16.11 6.05
N ILE A 147 2.46 14.99 6.60
CA ILE A 147 2.08 13.64 6.16
C ILE A 147 0.57 13.42 6.19
N GLY A 148 -0.12 13.96 7.21
CA GLY A 148 -1.58 13.88 7.31
C GLY A 148 -2.30 14.56 6.15
N THR A 149 -1.78 15.69 5.67
CA THR A 149 -2.30 16.37 4.47
C THR A 149 -2.14 15.49 3.23
N VAL A 150 -0.97 14.85 3.08
CA VAL A 150 -0.73 13.92 1.97
C VAL A 150 -1.69 12.73 2.04
N ILE A 151 -1.94 12.16 3.22
CA ILE A 151 -2.90 11.06 3.40
C ILE A 151 -4.30 11.48 2.94
N LEU A 152 -4.78 12.65 3.35
CA LEU A 152 -6.12 13.14 2.98
C LEU A 152 -6.27 13.28 1.46
N TYR A 153 -5.32 13.91 0.79
CA TYR A 153 -5.34 14.04 -0.67
C TYR A 153 -5.15 12.70 -1.38
N SER A 154 -4.31 11.83 -0.84
CA SER A 154 -4.09 10.49 -1.38
C SER A 154 -5.35 9.64 -1.34
N VAL A 155 -6.12 9.71 -0.25
CA VAL A 155 -7.41 9.03 -0.15
C VAL A 155 -8.42 9.63 -1.13
N LEU A 156 -8.47 10.97 -1.22
CA LEU A 156 -9.39 11.67 -2.12
C LEU A 156 -9.16 11.32 -3.59
N VAL A 157 -7.91 11.19 -4.03
CA VAL A 157 -7.53 10.82 -5.40
C VAL A 157 -7.47 9.31 -5.57
N GLY A 158 -6.92 8.60 -4.59
CA GLY A 158 -6.69 7.16 -4.65
C GLY A 158 -7.97 6.35 -4.69
N LEU A 159 -8.99 6.70 -3.91
CA LEU A 159 -10.26 5.95 -3.92
C LEU A 159 -10.95 5.99 -5.28
N PRO A 160 -11.19 7.14 -5.94
CA PRO A 160 -11.73 7.16 -7.29
C PRO A 160 -10.87 6.40 -8.29
N THR A 161 -9.55 6.54 -8.21
CA THR A 161 -8.59 5.81 -9.06
C THR A 161 -8.74 4.31 -8.87
N ALA A 162 -8.78 3.83 -7.63
CA ALA A 162 -8.96 2.42 -7.30
C ALA A 162 -10.31 1.88 -7.82
N ILE A 163 -11.39 2.64 -7.71
CA ILE A 163 -12.70 2.25 -8.21
C ILE A 163 -12.69 2.15 -9.74
N ILE A 164 -12.20 3.17 -10.43
CA ILE A 164 -12.17 3.19 -11.90
C ILE A 164 -11.28 2.06 -12.42
N ALA A 165 -10.06 1.93 -11.92
CA ALA A 165 -9.11 0.94 -12.40
C ALA A 165 -9.45 -0.48 -11.90
N GLY A 166 -9.86 -0.64 -10.63
CA GLY A 166 -10.11 -1.95 -10.04
C GLY A 166 -11.46 -2.54 -10.40
N ILE A 167 -12.53 -1.74 -10.37
CA ILE A 167 -13.87 -2.25 -10.64
C ILE A 167 -14.18 -2.16 -12.14
N TRP A 168 -14.21 -0.94 -12.69
CA TRP A 168 -14.66 -0.77 -14.07
C TRP A 168 -13.70 -1.36 -15.11
N PHE A 169 -12.40 -1.06 -15.00
CA PHE A 169 -11.39 -1.63 -15.89
C PHE A 169 -11.13 -3.10 -15.57
N GLY A 170 -11.11 -3.48 -14.30
CA GLY A 170 -10.96 -4.86 -13.85
C GLY A 170 -12.03 -5.78 -14.40
N ASP A 171 -13.30 -5.35 -14.43
CA ASP A 171 -14.40 -6.10 -15.03
C ASP A 171 -14.23 -6.30 -16.54
N ARG A 172 -13.73 -5.28 -17.24
CA ARG A 172 -13.41 -5.38 -18.66
C ARG A 172 -12.26 -6.35 -18.93
N MET A 173 -11.25 -6.36 -18.11
CA MET A 173 -10.12 -7.30 -18.24
C MET A 173 -10.54 -8.73 -17.91
N ALA A 174 -11.33 -8.93 -16.86
CA ALA A 174 -11.82 -10.25 -16.47
C ALA A 174 -12.73 -10.89 -17.56
N SER A 175 -13.41 -10.08 -18.35
CA SER A 175 -14.20 -10.59 -19.49
C SER A 175 -13.35 -11.03 -20.69
N LYS A 176 -12.09 -10.58 -20.76
CA LYS A 176 -11.16 -10.90 -21.86
C LYS A 176 -10.13 -11.96 -21.48
N VAL A 177 -9.76 -12.01 -20.22
CA VAL A 177 -8.71 -12.91 -19.71
C VAL A 177 -9.32 -13.79 -18.63
N HIS A 178 -9.59 -15.03 -19.00
CA HIS A 178 -10.07 -16.05 -18.06
C HIS A 178 -8.88 -16.83 -17.51
N ILE A 179 -8.77 -16.90 -16.19
CA ILE A 179 -7.77 -17.67 -15.47
C ILE A 179 -8.53 -18.54 -14.48
N ASP A 180 -8.39 -19.85 -14.64
CA ASP A 180 -8.93 -20.82 -13.70
C ASP A 180 -8.11 -20.85 -12.42
N PRO A 181 -8.76 -21.01 -11.25
CA PRO A 181 -8.03 -21.15 -9.99
C PRO A 181 -7.26 -22.48 -9.97
N PRO A 182 -5.98 -22.46 -9.52
CA PRO A 182 -5.21 -23.71 -9.37
C PRO A 182 -5.84 -24.61 -8.30
N GLU A 183 -5.62 -25.92 -8.42
CA GLU A 183 -5.97 -26.87 -7.38
C GLU A 183 -4.97 -26.71 -6.21
N LEU A 184 -5.33 -25.92 -5.25
CA LEU A 184 -4.59 -25.81 -4.00
C LEU A 184 -5.38 -26.43 -2.87
N GLU A 185 -4.75 -27.28 -2.08
CA GLU A 185 -5.25 -27.68 -0.77
C GLU A 185 -5.15 -26.46 0.14
N VAL A 186 -6.28 -26.07 0.71
CA VAL A 186 -6.31 -24.98 1.69
C VAL A 186 -5.82 -25.58 3.01
N GLU A 187 -4.55 -25.35 3.32
CA GLU A 187 -3.99 -25.76 4.61
C GLU A 187 -4.58 -24.90 5.74
N GLY A 188 -5.10 -25.59 6.72
CA GLY A 188 -5.12 -25.19 8.12
C GLY A 188 -6.17 -24.17 8.56
N GLU A 189 -6.97 -24.56 9.52
CA GLU A 189 -7.76 -23.67 10.39
C GLU A 189 -6.79 -22.84 11.24
N SER A 190 -6.50 -21.62 10.79
CA SER A 190 -5.97 -20.61 11.71
C SER A 190 -7.14 -20.01 12.48
N ASN A 191 -6.95 -19.72 13.76
CA ASN A 191 -7.93 -18.99 14.56
C ASN A 191 -7.60 -17.48 14.42
N PRO A 192 -8.04 -16.82 13.31
CA PRO A 192 -7.62 -15.46 13.00
C PRO A 192 -8.28 -14.48 13.99
N PRO A 193 -7.60 -13.37 14.29
CA PRO A 193 -8.16 -12.29 15.12
C PRO A 193 -9.42 -11.71 14.48
N SER A 194 -10.24 -11.02 15.26
CA SER A 194 -11.48 -10.44 14.73
C SER A 194 -11.20 -9.33 13.69
N PHE A 195 -12.10 -9.23 12.70
CA PHE A 195 -12.04 -8.18 11.68
C PHE A 195 -11.90 -6.75 12.28
N GLY A 196 -12.71 -6.46 13.31
CA GLY A 196 -12.69 -5.14 13.96
C GLY A 196 -11.36 -4.83 14.64
N MET A 197 -10.71 -5.84 15.23
CA MET A 197 -9.39 -5.67 15.82
C MET A 197 -8.34 -5.34 14.75
N ILE A 198 -8.31 -6.08 13.66
CA ILE A 198 -7.33 -5.84 12.59
C ILE A 198 -7.59 -4.50 11.89
N ALA A 199 -8.83 -4.20 11.54
CA ALA A 199 -9.19 -2.92 10.95
C ALA A 199 -8.82 -1.75 11.88
N GLY A 200 -9.06 -1.89 13.19
CA GLY A 200 -8.67 -0.90 14.19
C GLY A 200 -7.16 -0.70 14.26
N ILE A 201 -6.38 -1.78 14.28
CA ILE A 201 -4.91 -1.74 14.30
C ILE A 201 -4.36 -1.06 13.03
N LEU A 202 -4.96 -1.32 11.87
CA LEU A 202 -4.54 -0.72 10.59
C LEU A 202 -4.89 0.75 10.49
N LEU A 203 -6.08 1.14 10.93
CA LEU A 203 -6.57 2.52 10.78
C LEU A 203 -6.09 3.45 11.89
N LEU A 204 -5.79 2.94 13.08
CA LEU A 204 -5.38 3.76 14.22
C LEU A 204 -4.18 4.67 13.92
N PRO A 205 -3.05 4.19 13.36
CA PRO A 205 -1.92 5.05 13.02
C PRO A 205 -2.31 6.17 12.05
N ILE A 206 -3.13 5.85 11.04
CA ILE A 206 -3.58 6.82 10.04
C ILE A 206 -4.41 7.92 10.71
N VAL A 207 -5.37 7.53 11.54
CA VAL A 207 -6.23 8.47 12.28
C VAL A 207 -5.39 9.35 13.17
N LEU A 208 -4.40 8.80 13.89
CA LEU A 208 -3.51 9.57 14.76
C LEU A 208 -2.64 10.54 13.97
N ILE A 209 -2.08 10.14 12.83
CA ILE A 209 -1.25 11.00 11.97
C ILE A 209 -2.10 12.15 11.40
N VAL A 210 -3.28 11.84 10.86
CA VAL A 210 -4.18 12.87 10.31
C VAL A 210 -4.64 13.84 11.42
N ALA A 211 -5.06 13.31 12.55
CA ALA A 211 -5.48 14.14 13.68
C ALA A 211 -4.33 15.06 14.18
N GLY A 212 -3.12 14.52 14.31
CA GLY A 212 -1.93 15.29 14.67
C GLY A 212 -1.65 16.42 13.69
N SER A 213 -1.69 16.13 12.39
CA SER A 213 -1.47 17.16 11.35
C SER A 213 -2.55 18.25 11.34
N LEU A 214 -3.80 17.90 11.60
CA LEU A 214 -4.89 18.88 11.71
C LEU A 214 -4.74 19.77 12.94
N VAL A 215 -4.34 19.21 14.08
CA VAL A 215 -4.05 19.99 15.30
C VAL A 215 -2.88 20.94 15.06
N GLU A 216 -1.80 20.46 14.46
CA GLU A 216 -0.62 21.29 14.16
C GLU A 216 -0.97 22.47 13.24
N GLN A 217 -1.78 22.24 12.21
CA GLN A 217 -2.27 23.31 11.33
C GLN A 217 -3.16 24.31 12.07
N SER A 218 -4.01 23.85 12.99
CA SER A 218 -4.92 24.74 13.74
C SER A 218 -4.20 25.57 14.79
N VAL A 219 -3.18 25.01 15.44
CA VAL A 219 -2.37 25.70 16.45
C VAL A 219 -1.35 26.64 15.80
N GLY A 220 -0.71 26.21 14.69
CA GLY A 220 0.25 27.03 13.94
C GLY A 220 -0.37 28.27 13.30
N SER A 221 -1.65 28.23 12.92
CA SER A 221 -2.39 29.39 12.41
C SER A 221 -2.84 30.38 13.51
N GLY A 222 -2.83 29.94 14.77
CA GLY A 222 -3.22 30.79 15.92
C GLY A 222 -2.06 31.53 16.64
N ILE A 223 -0.80 31.25 16.27
CA ILE A 223 0.39 31.88 16.89
C ILE A 223 1.00 32.95 15.98
N GLY A 224 0.43 33.18 14.81
CA GLY A 224 0.91 34.14 13.79
C GLY A 224 0.11 35.45 13.68
N GLU A 225 -0.77 35.80 14.64
CA GLU A 225 -1.42 37.10 14.76
C GLU A 225 -0.91 37.90 15.94
#